data_ae3da14e300539995c193802965bc835
#
_entry.id   ae3da14e300539995c193802965bc835
#
_cell.length_a   1.000
_cell.length_b   1.000
_cell.length_c   1.000
_cell.angle_alpha   90.00
_cell.angle_beta   90.00
_cell.angle_gamma   90.00
#
_symmetry.space_group_name_H-M   'P 1'
#
loop_
_entity.id
_entity.type
_entity.pdbx_description
1 polymer ?
#
loop_
_entity_poly.entity_id
_entity_poly.type
_entity_poly.pdbx_seq_one_letter_code
_entity_poly.pdbx_strand_id
1 'polypeptide(L)'
;MVVTLSLSVILMLSLLLMIYAAVAFIQSKKLFTSAPKDIQEAVTEHEERFPGARVIGWVLLIIAVLAFPGSFIYGAWDGLRNDYGLLMFFIRFLTMLYLMKAFDIIFLDWFLLTKSHFYQHYFPETEGCAGYHSFGFNRKEQLSSILFFPFLALLFAWICTLL
;
A
#
# COMPACT_ATOMS: atom_id res chain seq x y z
N MET A 1 6.08 -20.01 8.19
CA MET A 1 4.78 -19.28 8.33
C MET A 1 4.91 -18.00 9.16
N VAL A 2 5.50 -18.01 10.37
CA VAL A 2 5.63 -16.78 11.19
C VAL A 2 6.31 -15.64 10.42
N VAL A 3 7.47 -15.87 9.81
CA VAL A 3 8.19 -14.86 9.01
C VAL A 3 7.30 -14.30 7.88
N THR A 4 6.58 -15.16 7.15
CA THR A 4 5.67 -14.73 6.07
C THR A 4 4.59 -13.77 6.60
N LEU A 5 3.96 -14.10 7.73
CA LEU A 5 2.94 -13.24 8.34
C LEU A 5 3.52 -11.92 8.84
N SER A 6 4.70 -11.96 9.48
CA SER A 6 5.39 -10.72 9.91
C SER A 6 5.72 -9.80 8.73
N LEU A 7 6.22 -10.36 7.62
CA LEU A 7 6.49 -9.61 6.40
C LEU A 7 5.21 -9.04 5.76
N SER A 8 4.11 -9.79 5.80
CA SER A 8 2.80 -9.28 5.35
C SER A 8 2.34 -8.09 6.18
N VAL A 9 2.54 -8.13 7.51
CA VAL A 9 2.23 -6.99 8.39
C VAL A 9 3.12 -5.78 8.06
N ILE A 10 4.40 -5.99 7.78
CA ILE A 10 5.31 -4.90 7.36
C ILE A 10 4.82 -4.28 6.04
N LEU A 11 4.37 -5.08 5.06
CA LEU A 11 3.78 -4.58 3.81
C LEU A 11 2.52 -3.74 4.07
N MET A 12 1.62 -4.20 4.93
CA MET A 12 0.41 -3.46 5.31
C MET A 12 0.75 -2.12 5.98
N LEU A 13 1.68 -2.14 6.92
CA LEU A 13 2.15 -0.93 7.60
C LEU A 13 2.87 0.02 6.65
N SER A 14 3.62 -0.50 5.67
CA SER A 14 4.25 0.33 4.63
C SER A 14 3.20 1.06 3.80
N LEU A 15 2.13 0.38 3.34
CA LEU A 15 1.03 1.03 2.62
C LEU A 15 0.34 2.11 3.46
N LEU A 16 0.03 1.79 4.71
CA LEU A 16 -0.60 2.75 5.63
C LEU A 16 0.31 3.96 5.85
N LEU A 17 1.61 3.73 6.05
CA LEU A 17 2.59 4.79 6.27
C LEU A 17 2.76 5.67 5.03
N MET A 18 2.71 5.09 3.81
CA MET A 18 2.73 5.87 2.56
C MET A 18 1.55 6.83 2.49
N ILE A 19 0.33 6.35 2.76
CA ILE A 19 -0.87 7.19 2.77
C ILE A 19 -0.79 8.24 3.87
N TYR A 20 -0.40 7.85 5.08
CA TYR A 20 -0.30 8.77 6.19
C TYR A 20 0.75 9.87 5.92
N ALA A 21 1.92 9.51 5.40
CA ALA A 21 2.95 10.47 5.02
C ALA A 21 2.46 11.44 3.94
N ALA A 22 1.78 10.93 2.90
CA ALA A 22 1.27 11.73 1.80
C ALA A 22 0.17 12.71 2.24
N VAL A 23 -0.80 12.21 3.03
CA VAL A 23 -2.02 12.95 3.39
C VAL A 23 -1.81 13.86 4.60
N ALA A 24 -1.11 13.38 5.65
CA ALA A 24 -0.99 14.12 6.90
C ALA A 24 0.19 15.08 6.95
N PHE A 25 1.25 14.83 6.17
CA PHE A 25 2.50 15.59 6.24
C PHE A 25 2.87 16.30 4.94
N ILE A 26 2.93 15.59 3.81
CA ILE A 26 3.38 16.20 2.55
C ILE A 26 2.29 17.10 1.96
N GLN A 27 1.04 16.66 2.00
CA GLN A 27 -0.15 17.39 1.58
C GLN A 27 -0.07 17.95 0.15
N SER A 28 0.50 17.17 -0.78
CA SER A 28 0.60 17.55 -2.18
C SER A 28 -0.44 16.85 -3.04
N LYS A 29 -1.12 17.61 -3.89
CA LYS A 29 -2.09 17.11 -4.88
C LYS A 29 -1.53 15.97 -5.73
N LYS A 30 -0.23 16.01 -6.05
CA LYS A 30 0.45 15.00 -6.87
C LYS A 30 0.44 13.58 -6.28
N LEU A 31 0.22 13.45 -4.97
CA LEU A 31 0.20 12.15 -4.28
C LEU A 31 -1.20 11.54 -4.16
N PHE A 32 -2.23 12.21 -4.68
CA PHE A 32 -3.63 11.74 -4.67
C PHE A 32 -4.03 10.90 -5.89
N THR A 33 -3.07 10.35 -6.64
CA THR A 33 -3.34 9.61 -7.89
C THR A 33 -4.22 8.38 -7.72
N SER A 34 -4.30 7.81 -6.52
CA SER A 34 -5.10 6.60 -6.21
C SER A 34 -6.50 6.90 -5.66
N ALA A 35 -6.84 8.17 -5.42
CA ALA A 35 -8.16 8.55 -4.94
C ALA A 35 -9.19 8.59 -6.07
N PRO A 36 -10.52 8.57 -5.78
CA PRO A 36 -11.55 8.89 -6.77
C PRO A 36 -11.32 10.24 -7.46
N LYS A 37 -11.69 10.36 -8.74
CA LYS A 37 -11.37 11.53 -9.57
C LYS A 37 -11.90 12.84 -9.02
N ASP A 38 -13.11 12.84 -8.49
CA ASP A 38 -13.73 14.01 -7.87
C ASP A 38 -12.95 14.54 -6.65
N ILE A 39 -12.39 13.62 -5.84
CA ILE A 39 -11.49 13.96 -4.73
C ILE A 39 -10.17 14.51 -5.27
N GLN A 40 -9.57 13.85 -6.28
CA GLN A 40 -8.33 14.34 -6.91
C GLN A 40 -8.46 15.76 -7.48
N GLU A 41 -9.63 16.07 -8.06
CA GLU A 41 -9.92 17.39 -8.63
C GLU A 41 -10.12 18.45 -7.54
N ALA A 42 -10.79 18.07 -6.45
CA ALA A 42 -11.09 18.97 -5.32
C ALA A 42 -9.86 19.32 -4.47
N VAL A 43 -8.89 18.38 -4.35
CA VAL A 43 -7.66 18.59 -3.56
C VAL A 43 -6.85 19.78 -4.10
N THR A 44 -6.46 20.68 -3.19
CA THR A 44 -5.56 21.80 -3.46
C THR A 44 -4.20 21.59 -2.79
N GLU A 45 -3.19 22.35 -3.21
CA GLU A 45 -1.89 22.35 -2.53
C GLU A 45 -2.02 23.14 -1.21
N HIS A 46 -1.59 22.54 -0.11
CA HIS A 46 -1.58 23.19 1.20
C HIS A 46 -0.18 23.69 1.59
N GLU A 47 -0.13 24.72 2.40
CA GLU A 47 1.09 25.11 3.09
C GLU A 47 1.47 24.06 4.13
N GLU A 48 2.74 24.08 4.58
CA GLU A 48 3.18 23.16 5.64
C GLU A 48 2.39 23.41 6.93
N ARG A 49 1.87 22.34 7.54
CA ARG A 49 1.14 22.42 8.82
C ARG A 49 1.98 22.97 9.97
N PHE A 50 3.27 22.69 9.94
CA PHE A 50 4.29 23.23 10.85
C PHE A 50 5.67 23.15 10.15
N PRO A 51 6.64 23.97 10.54
CA PRO A 51 7.97 23.97 9.93
C PRO A 51 8.60 22.58 9.95
N GLY A 52 8.97 22.07 8.77
CA GLY A 52 9.57 20.74 8.59
C GLY A 52 8.58 19.58 8.43
N ALA A 53 7.27 19.79 8.44
CA ALA A 53 6.28 18.73 8.25
C ALA A 53 6.51 17.96 6.94
N ARG A 54 6.77 18.67 5.84
CA ARG A 54 7.06 18.04 4.53
C ARG A 54 8.31 17.16 4.57
N VAL A 55 9.35 17.63 5.26
CA VAL A 55 10.61 16.85 5.41
C VAL A 55 10.32 15.55 6.14
N ILE A 56 9.60 15.60 7.26
CA ILE A 56 9.18 14.40 8.01
C ILE A 56 8.36 13.48 7.09
N GLY A 57 7.39 14.03 6.36
CA GLY A 57 6.56 13.27 5.42
C GLY A 57 7.39 12.55 4.36
N TRP A 58 8.37 13.22 3.75
CA TRP A 58 9.25 12.59 2.77
C TRP A 58 10.13 11.50 3.38
N VAL A 59 10.66 11.70 4.59
CA VAL A 59 11.42 10.65 5.29
C VAL A 59 10.56 9.43 5.57
N LEU A 60 9.34 9.61 6.08
CA LEU A 60 8.39 8.52 6.31
C LEU A 60 8.02 7.79 5.02
N LEU A 61 7.77 8.54 3.95
CA LEU A 61 7.47 7.99 2.63
C LEU A 61 8.63 7.15 2.09
N ILE A 62 9.86 7.64 2.19
CA ILE A 62 11.06 6.91 1.75
C ILE A 62 11.23 5.62 2.55
N ILE A 63 11.07 5.67 3.88
CA ILE A 63 11.13 4.48 4.74
C ILE A 63 10.09 3.44 4.28
N ALA A 64 8.85 3.86 4.04
CA ALA A 64 7.77 2.98 3.61
C ALA A 64 8.03 2.40 2.21
N VAL A 65 8.49 3.22 1.27
CA VAL A 65 8.85 2.80 -0.10
C VAL A 65 9.99 1.81 -0.11
N LEU A 66 10.97 1.93 0.80
CA LEU A 66 12.09 0.97 0.92
C LEU A 66 11.68 -0.31 1.67
N ALA A 67 10.85 -0.19 2.70
CA ALA A 67 10.36 -1.34 3.47
C ALA A 67 9.48 -2.28 2.62
N PHE A 68 8.77 -1.73 1.63
CA PHE A 68 7.91 -2.50 0.75
C PHE A 68 8.69 -3.57 -0.06
N PRO A 69 9.63 -3.23 -0.96
CA PRO A 69 10.45 -4.22 -1.65
C PRO A 69 11.39 -4.98 -0.70
N GLY A 70 11.87 -4.32 0.37
CA GLY A 70 12.69 -4.95 1.40
C GLY A 70 12.03 -6.17 2.04
N SER A 71 10.70 -6.14 2.19
CA SER A 71 9.94 -7.29 2.71
C SER A 71 10.00 -8.50 1.77
N PHE A 72 9.93 -8.30 0.46
CA PHE A 72 10.06 -9.39 -0.53
C PHE A 72 11.50 -9.91 -0.59
N ILE A 73 12.49 -9.01 -0.57
CA ILE A 73 13.92 -9.37 -0.56
C ILE A 73 14.26 -10.19 0.68
N TYR A 74 13.82 -9.75 1.86
CA TYR A 74 14.03 -10.51 3.10
C TYR A 74 13.30 -11.85 3.05
N GLY A 75 12.09 -11.90 2.51
CA GLY A 75 11.33 -13.14 2.32
C GLY A 75 12.04 -14.14 1.41
N ALA A 76 12.67 -13.65 0.32
CA ALA A 76 13.52 -14.45 -0.55
C ALA A 76 14.74 -14.98 0.21
N TRP A 77 15.49 -14.10 0.86
CA TRP A 77 16.68 -14.46 1.63
C TRP A 77 16.42 -15.48 2.73
N ASP A 78 15.36 -15.28 3.53
CA ASP A 78 14.95 -16.23 4.56
C ASP A 78 14.55 -17.58 3.97
N GLY A 79 13.87 -17.59 2.82
CA GLY A 79 13.50 -18.82 2.14
C GLY A 79 14.72 -19.59 1.61
N LEU A 80 15.69 -18.90 0.99
CA LEU A 80 16.95 -19.50 0.54
C LEU A 80 17.73 -20.12 1.71
N ARG A 81 17.76 -19.43 2.83
CA ARG A 81 18.44 -19.89 4.05
C ARG A 81 17.81 -21.13 4.70
N ASN A 82 16.53 -21.37 4.42
CA ASN A 82 15.76 -22.51 4.92
C ASN A 82 15.47 -23.56 3.83
N ASP A 83 16.24 -23.55 2.72
CA ASP A 83 16.15 -24.49 1.61
C ASP A 83 14.73 -24.64 1.02
N TYR A 84 14.03 -23.50 0.83
CA TYR A 84 12.70 -23.50 0.26
C TYR A 84 12.74 -23.90 -1.22
N GLY A 85 11.92 -24.89 -1.58
CA GLY A 85 11.63 -25.18 -2.98
C GLY A 85 10.61 -24.22 -3.59
N LEU A 86 10.41 -24.33 -4.90
CA LEU A 86 9.51 -23.48 -5.70
C LEU A 86 8.11 -23.29 -5.05
N LEU A 87 7.51 -24.38 -4.61
CA LEU A 87 6.16 -24.33 -4.02
C LEU A 87 6.11 -23.51 -2.72
N MET A 88 7.13 -23.63 -1.87
CA MET A 88 7.19 -22.88 -0.61
C MET A 88 7.40 -21.39 -0.83
N PHE A 89 8.27 -21.01 -1.79
CA PHE A 89 8.41 -19.63 -2.22
C PHE A 89 7.11 -19.07 -2.82
N PHE A 90 6.47 -19.84 -3.69
CA PHE A 90 5.19 -19.46 -4.31
C PHE A 90 4.13 -19.18 -3.26
N ILE A 91 3.91 -20.10 -2.31
CA ILE A 91 2.94 -19.92 -1.23
C ILE A 91 3.29 -18.70 -0.37
N ARG A 92 4.57 -18.48 -0.05
CA ARG A 92 5.03 -17.32 0.70
C ARG A 92 4.65 -16.02 0.02
N PHE A 93 5.09 -15.81 -1.23
CA PHE A 93 4.85 -14.56 -1.95
C PHE A 93 3.38 -14.35 -2.27
N LEU A 94 2.65 -15.41 -2.61
CA LEU A 94 1.21 -15.34 -2.83
C LEU A 94 0.47 -14.91 -1.56
N THR A 95 0.82 -15.48 -0.40
CA THR A 95 0.25 -15.10 0.90
C THR A 95 0.53 -13.63 1.21
N MET A 96 1.78 -13.17 1.03
CA MET A 96 2.15 -11.77 1.26
C MET A 96 1.33 -10.81 0.38
N LEU A 97 1.21 -11.11 -0.92
CA LEU A 97 0.47 -10.29 -1.87
C LEU A 97 -1.03 -10.25 -1.56
N TYR A 98 -1.65 -11.40 -1.25
CA TYR A 98 -3.07 -11.45 -0.96
C TYR A 98 -3.45 -10.83 0.38
N LEU A 99 -2.64 -11.02 1.42
CA LEU A 99 -2.90 -10.37 2.71
C LEU A 99 -2.75 -8.85 2.61
N MET A 100 -1.71 -8.38 1.92
CA MET A 100 -1.53 -6.96 1.62
C MET A 100 -2.73 -6.41 0.84
N LYS A 101 -3.21 -7.14 -0.19
CA LYS A 101 -4.36 -6.71 -1.01
C LYS A 101 -5.68 -6.71 -0.24
N ALA A 102 -5.89 -7.70 0.61
CA ALA A 102 -7.04 -7.72 1.51
C ALA A 102 -7.04 -6.52 2.46
N PHE A 103 -5.88 -6.15 3.00
CA PHE A 103 -5.73 -4.95 3.81
C PHE A 103 -6.03 -3.67 3.01
N ASP A 104 -5.51 -3.56 1.80
CA ASP A 104 -5.77 -2.45 0.88
C ASP A 104 -7.27 -2.25 0.66
N ILE A 105 -7.98 -3.30 0.27
CA ILE A 105 -9.42 -3.25 -0.01
C ILE A 105 -10.25 -2.98 1.26
N ILE A 106 -9.96 -3.70 2.36
CA ILE A 106 -10.80 -3.65 3.56
C ILE A 106 -10.46 -2.44 4.42
N PHE A 107 -9.17 -2.16 4.62
CA PHE A 107 -8.77 -1.10 5.54
C PHE A 107 -8.61 0.23 4.80
N LEU A 108 -7.90 0.28 3.66
CA LEU A 108 -7.63 1.55 2.98
C LEU A 108 -8.82 2.03 2.15
N ASP A 109 -9.40 1.19 1.29
CA ASP A 109 -10.50 1.60 0.41
C ASP A 109 -11.84 1.64 1.14
N TRP A 110 -12.18 0.62 1.92
CA TRP A 110 -13.49 0.61 2.57
C TRP A 110 -13.50 1.42 3.87
N PHE A 111 -12.59 1.16 4.83
CA PHE A 111 -12.63 1.82 6.12
C PHE A 111 -12.05 3.24 6.05
N LEU A 112 -10.80 3.40 5.60
CA LEU A 112 -10.09 4.68 5.65
C LEU A 112 -10.72 5.70 4.71
N LEU A 113 -11.06 5.29 3.48
CA LEU A 113 -11.65 6.19 2.47
C LEU A 113 -13.13 6.44 2.72
N THR A 114 -13.95 5.38 2.98
CA THR A 114 -15.42 5.56 2.95
C THR A 114 -16.07 5.68 4.33
N LYS A 115 -15.41 5.28 5.42
CA LYS A 115 -15.99 5.29 6.77
C LYS A 115 -15.31 6.27 7.72
N SER A 116 -14.00 6.44 7.58
CA SER A 116 -13.28 7.44 8.36
C SER A 116 -13.36 8.82 7.68
N HIS A 117 -13.23 9.86 8.45
CA HIS A 117 -13.10 11.23 7.93
C HIS A 117 -11.63 11.63 7.80
N PHE A 118 -10.73 10.63 7.59
CA PHE A 118 -9.30 10.84 7.57
C PHE A 118 -8.87 11.84 6.50
N TYR A 119 -9.34 11.67 5.27
CA TYR A 119 -8.98 12.58 4.18
C TYR A 119 -9.58 13.97 4.36
N GLN A 120 -10.85 14.07 4.74
CA GLN A 120 -11.53 15.34 4.97
C GLN A 120 -10.92 16.13 6.14
N HIS A 121 -10.35 15.44 7.15
CA HIS A 121 -9.65 16.10 8.24
C HIS A 121 -8.42 16.87 7.77
N TYR A 122 -7.69 16.35 6.77
CA TYR A 122 -6.49 16.98 6.21
C TYR A 122 -6.76 17.87 4.99
N PHE A 123 -7.86 17.61 4.28
CA PHE A 123 -8.29 18.30 3.06
C PHE A 123 -9.80 18.63 3.16
N PRO A 124 -10.16 19.65 3.96
CA PRO A 124 -11.57 20.00 4.17
C PRO A 124 -12.32 20.35 2.89
N GLU A 125 -11.62 20.86 1.86
CA GLU A 125 -12.18 21.17 0.55
C GLU A 125 -12.73 19.95 -0.19
N THR A 126 -12.39 18.75 0.22
CA THR A 126 -12.91 17.50 -0.34
C THR A 126 -14.20 17.05 0.33
N GLU A 127 -14.67 17.77 1.36
CA GLU A 127 -15.92 17.44 2.05
C GLU A 127 -17.09 17.52 1.06
N GLY A 128 -17.93 16.49 1.06
CA GLY A 128 -19.06 16.38 0.12
C GLY A 128 -18.74 15.72 -1.21
N CYS A 129 -17.50 15.35 -1.51
CA CYS A 129 -17.17 14.57 -2.70
C CYS A 129 -17.88 13.20 -2.68
N ALA A 130 -18.52 12.84 -3.80
CA ALA A 130 -19.24 11.58 -3.96
C ALA A 130 -18.32 10.35 -3.86
N GLY A 131 -17.03 10.53 -4.17
CA GLY A 131 -16.00 9.50 -4.10
C GLY A 131 -15.89 8.83 -2.74
N TYR A 132 -16.15 9.54 -1.66
CA TYR A 132 -16.16 8.97 -0.30
C TYR A 132 -17.28 7.95 -0.06
N HIS A 133 -18.31 7.94 -0.88
CA HIS A 133 -19.41 6.97 -0.83
C HIS A 133 -19.31 5.88 -1.90
N SER A 134 -18.27 5.94 -2.75
CA SER A 134 -18.10 5.05 -3.91
C SER A 134 -17.14 3.90 -3.61
N PHE A 135 -17.50 3.02 -2.66
CA PHE A 135 -16.73 1.78 -2.47
C PHE A 135 -16.66 0.97 -3.78
N GLY A 136 -15.46 0.57 -4.16
CA GLY A 136 -15.23 -0.19 -5.39
C GLY A 136 -15.07 0.68 -6.65
N PHE A 137 -14.78 1.97 -6.51
CA PHE A 137 -14.44 2.86 -7.64
C PHE A 137 -13.31 2.32 -8.52
N ASN A 138 -12.35 1.58 -7.92
CA ASN A 138 -11.20 0.95 -8.55
C ASN A 138 -11.36 -0.58 -8.72
N ARG A 139 -12.61 -1.10 -8.73
CA ARG A 139 -12.92 -2.54 -8.75
C ARG A 139 -12.21 -3.29 -9.88
N LYS A 140 -12.09 -2.68 -11.07
CA LYS A 140 -11.42 -3.33 -12.22
C LYS A 140 -9.93 -3.53 -11.95
N GLU A 141 -9.27 -2.53 -11.37
CA GLU A 141 -7.85 -2.57 -11.00
C GLU A 141 -7.60 -3.56 -9.86
N GLN A 142 -8.50 -3.59 -8.86
CA GLN A 142 -8.47 -4.55 -7.77
C GLN A 142 -8.56 -5.99 -8.29
N LEU A 143 -9.53 -6.27 -9.15
CA LEU A 143 -9.72 -7.60 -9.74
C LEU A 143 -8.53 -8.00 -10.62
N SER A 144 -8.03 -7.08 -11.45
CA SER A 144 -6.84 -7.30 -12.29
C SER A 144 -5.63 -7.68 -11.43
N SER A 145 -5.40 -6.95 -10.32
CA SER A 145 -4.30 -7.24 -9.40
C SER A 145 -4.43 -8.63 -8.77
N ILE A 146 -5.62 -8.99 -8.29
CA ILE A 146 -5.89 -10.31 -7.69
C ILE A 146 -5.60 -11.44 -8.69
N LEU A 147 -6.00 -11.27 -9.95
CA LEU A 147 -5.76 -12.26 -11.01
C LEU A 147 -4.28 -12.33 -11.43
N PHE A 148 -3.55 -11.21 -11.35
CA PHE A 148 -2.14 -11.14 -11.72
C PHE A 148 -1.20 -11.67 -10.63
N PHE A 149 -1.58 -11.62 -9.36
CA PHE A 149 -0.71 -11.99 -8.23
C PHE A 149 -0.18 -13.42 -8.26
N PRO A 150 -0.94 -14.46 -8.69
CA PRO A 150 -0.37 -15.80 -8.84
C PRO A 150 0.78 -15.86 -9.84
N PHE A 151 0.69 -15.13 -10.95
CA PHE A 151 1.77 -15.07 -11.94
C PHE A 151 3.00 -14.35 -11.38
N LEU A 152 2.80 -13.25 -10.67
CA LEU A 152 3.87 -12.50 -10.03
C LEU A 152 4.55 -13.32 -8.92
N ALA A 153 3.77 -14.01 -8.09
CA ALA A 153 4.29 -14.88 -7.04
C ALA A 153 5.08 -16.06 -7.62
N LEU A 154 4.62 -16.64 -8.73
CA LEU A 154 5.32 -17.71 -9.42
C LEU A 154 6.64 -17.22 -10.02
N LEU A 155 6.64 -16.04 -10.62
CA LEU A 155 7.85 -15.41 -11.17
C LEU A 155 8.91 -15.19 -10.07
N PHE A 156 8.50 -14.61 -8.94
CA PHE A 156 9.41 -14.39 -7.81
C PHE A 156 9.92 -15.71 -7.23
N ALA A 157 9.03 -16.69 -7.08
CA ALA A 157 9.41 -18.04 -6.61
C ALA A 157 10.42 -18.70 -7.56
N TRP A 158 10.20 -18.62 -8.87
CA TRP A 158 11.10 -19.16 -9.86
C TRP A 158 12.47 -18.48 -9.82
N ILE A 159 12.53 -17.15 -9.74
CA ILE A 159 13.80 -16.42 -9.61
C ILE A 159 14.56 -16.89 -8.36
N CYS A 160 13.87 -17.05 -7.22
CA CYS A 160 14.52 -17.53 -5.99
C CYS A 160 15.10 -18.95 -6.11
N THR A 161 14.54 -19.81 -6.97
CA THR A 161 15.08 -21.16 -7.18
C THR A 161 16.28 -21.21 -8.13
N LEU A 162 16.60 -20.09 -8.80
CA LEU A 162 17.79 -19.97 -9.64
C LEU A 162 19.01 -19.42 -8.89
N LEU A 163 18.80 -18.91 -7.67
CA LEU A 163 19.85 -18.34 -6.81
C LEU A 163 20.39 -19.38 -5.83
#